data_68e11d3a1e9d0f3110df92a8b5895687
#
_entry.id   68e11d3a1e9d0f3110df92a8b5895687
#
_cell.length_a   1.000
_cell.length_b   1.000
_cell.length_c   1.000
_cell.angle_alpha   90.00
_cell.angle_beta   90.00
_cell.angle_gamma   90.00
#
_symmetry.space_group_name_H-M   'P 1'
#
loop_
_entity.id
_entity.type
_entity.pdbx_description
1 polymer ?
#
loop_
_entity_poly.entity_id
_entity_poly.type
_entity_poly.pdbx_seq_one_letter_code
_entity_poly.pdbx_strand_id
1 'polypeptide(L)'
;MKRMAAIFLILSACDGGTPDEPTRTRSVKASSPLVDQLKTLSELNRGLALRRAIQDAGNNCKRIEASGYQQDYRNMSMWTASCSEKVVWAIFIAPNGDVQVRDCKEAQQLNLPACRMQPA
;
A
#
# COMPACT_ATOMS: atom_id res chain seq x y z
N MET A 1 43.19 -52.69 -34.61
CA MET A 1 42.77 -52.69 -33.23
C MET A 1 42.40 -51.21 -32.84
N LYS A 2 41.13 -50.90 -32.91
CA LYS A 2 40.66 -49.57 -32.64
C LYS A 2 40.10 -49.56 -31.24
N ARG A 3 40.70 -48.76 -30.40
CA ARG A 3 40.15 -48.47 -29.06
C ARG A 3 39.20 -47.28 -29.20
N MET A 4 37.94 -47.57 -29.07
CA MET A 4 36.94 -46.53 -28.93
C MET A 4 36.94 -46.03 -27.49
N ALA A 5 37.31 -44.80 -27.30
CA ALA A 5 37.14 -44.09 -26.05
C ALA A 5 35.70 -43.56 -26.02
N ALA A 6 34.90 -44.10 -25.14
CA ALA A 6 33.58 -43.56 -24.85
C ALA A 6 33.75 -42.32 -23.97
N ILE A 7 33.42 -41.20 -24.52
CA ILE A 7 33.33 -39.95 -23.76
C ILE A 7 31.97 -39.92 -23.10
N PHE A 8 31.96 -40.13 -21.81
CA PHE A 8 30.76 -39.86 -20.99
C PHE A 8 30.62 -38.37 -20.81
N LEU A 9 29.69 -37.79 -21.52
CA LEU A 9 29.20 -36.47 -21.22
C LEU A 9 28.29 -36.55 -20.00
N ILE A 10 28.82 -36.16 -18.89
CA ILE A 10 28.01 -35.93 -17.69
C ILE A 10 27.29 -34.58 -17.90
N LEU A 11 26.02 -34.67 -18.29
CA LEU A 11 25.13 -33.56 -18.20
C LEU A 11 24.87 -33.29 -16.71
N SER A 12 25.57 -32.32 -16.17
CA SER A 12 25.17 -31.73 -14.90
C SER A 12 23.85 -31.02 -15.14
N ALA A 13 22.77 -31.67 -14.83
CA ALA A 13 21.51 -31.00 -14.67
C ALA A 13 21.67 -30.04 -13.50
N CYS A 14 21.85 -28.76 -13.81
CA CYS A 14 21.64 -27.74 -12.82
C CYS A 14 20.15 -27.77 -12.47
N ASP A 15 19.86 -28.45 -11.40
CA ASP A 15 18.56 -28.36 -10.76
C ASP A 15 18.51 -27.00 -10.11
N GLY A 16 18.14 -25.99 -10.90
CA GLY A 16 17.81 -24.68 -10.42
C GLY A 16 16.48 -24.75 -9.71
N GLY A 17 16.47 -25.32 -8.50
CA GLY A 17 15.33 -25.24 -7.63
C GLY A 17 15.06 -23.77 -7.35
N THR A 18 14.10 -23.19 -8.07
CA THR A 18 13.45 -21.99 -7.59
C THR A 18 12.84 -22.34 -6.26
N PRO A 19 13.18 -21.62 -5.18
CA PRO A 19 12.48 -21.83 -3.93
C PRO A 19 11.01 -21.62 -4.22
N ASP A 20 10.20 -22.64 -4.02
CA ASP A 20 8.77 -22.51 -3.99
C ASP A 20 8.46 -21.48 -2.91
N GLU A 21 8.25 -20.28 -3.35
CA GLU A 21 7.68 -19.27 -2.50
C GLU A 21 6.29 -19.78 -2.11
N PRO A 22 6.05 -20.07 -0.84
CA PRO A 22 4.77 -20.62 -0.45
C PRO A 22 3.71 -19.61 -0.88
N THR A 23 2.83 -20.06 -1.75
CA THR A 23 1.64 -19.29 -2.13
C THR A 23 0.86 -19.03 -0.85
N ARG A 24 1.11 -17.89 -0.26
CA ARG A 24 0.41 -17.50 0.96
C ARG A 24 -1.00 -17.09 0.57
N THR A 25 -1.90 -18.02 0.64
CA THR A 25 -3.30 -17.71 0.79
C THR A 25 -3.47 -17.04 2.15
N ARG A 26 -3.20 -15.76 2.19
CA ARG A 26 -3.53 -14.96 3.36
C ARG A 26 -4.98 -14.57 3.27
N SER A 27 -5.73 -14.85 4.32
CA SER A 27 -6.87 -14.02 4.65
C SER A 27 -6.32 -12.60 4.80
N VAL A 28 -6.64 -11.75 3.87
CA VAL A 28 -6.01 -10.42 3.77
C VAL A 28 -6.66 -9.56 4.82
N LYS A 29 -6.03 -9.46 5.97
CA LYS A 29 -6.29 -8.35 6.88
C LYS A 29 -5.62 -7.11 6.30
N ALA A 30 -6.27 -5.96 6.39
CA ALA A 30 -5.73 -4.68 5.95
C ALA A 30 -4.50 -4.22 6.74
N SER A 31 -3.92 -5.09 7.56
CA SER A 31 -2.73 -4.80 8.33
C SER A 31 -1.49 -5.20 7.54
N SER A 32 -0.62 -4.24 7.36
CA SER A 32 0.72 -4.43 6.82
C SER A 32 1.70 -3.68 7.72
N PRO A 33 3.00 -4.01 7.66
CA PRO A 33 3.99 -3.26 8.43
C PRO A 33 3.92 -1.75 8.19
N LEU A 34 3.63 -1.33 6.98
CA LEU A 34 3.47 0.08 6.64
C LEU A 34 2.28 0.71 7.36
N VAL A 35 1.13 0.04 7.35
CA VAL A 35 -0.08 0.52 8.02
C VAL A 35 0.13 0.58 9.53
N ASP A 36 0.75 -0.44 10.10
CA ASP A 36 1.04 -0.48 11.52
C ASP A 36 2.01 0.65 11.93
N GLN A 37 3.01 0.94 11.10
CA GLN A 37 3.89 2.07 11.31
C GLN A 37 3.14 3.41 11.29
N LEU A 38 2.26 3.61 10.32
CA LEU A 38 1.44 4.82 10.23
C LEU A 38 0.59 5.03 11.48
N LYS A 39 0.03 3.96 12.04
CA LYS A 39 -0.77 4.03 13.27
C LYS A 39 0.05 4.46 14.48
N THR A 40 1.34 4.14 14.50
CA THR A 40 2.24 4.44 15.62
C THR A 40 2.98 5.78 15.48
N LEU A 41 2.96 6.39 14.30
CA LEU A 41 3.59 7.69 14.08
C LEU A 41 2.92 8.78 14.90
N SER A 42 3.70 9.79 15.28
CA SER A 42 3.15 11.03 15.81
C SER A 42 2.20 11.67 14.79
N GLU A 43 1.29 12.50 15.25
CA GLU A 43 0.36 13.19 14.37
C GLU A 43 1.08 14.00 13.28
N LEU A 44 2.16 14.67 13.63
CA LEU A 44 2.97 15.42 12.69
C LEU A 44 3.56 14.51 11.60
N ASN A 45 4.21 13.43 12.00
CA ASN A 45 4.89 12.53 11.06
C ASN A 45 3.87 11.78 10.19
N ARG A 46 2.76 11.37 10.76
CA ARG A 46 1.65 10.77 10.01
C ARG A 46 1.09 11.76 8.98
N GLY A 47 0.88 13.00 9.38
CA GLY A 47 0.43 14.08 8.50
C GLY A 47 1.38 14.29 7.33
N LEU A 48 2.69 14.29 7.57
CA LEU A 48 3.70 14.43 6.51
C LEU A 48 3.64 13.24 5.53
N ALA A 49 3.51 12.03 6.02
CA ALA A 49 3.40 10.84 5.17
C ALA A 49 2.13 10.88 4.31
N LEU A 50 1.00 11.22 4.87
CA LEU A 50 -0.27 11.31 4.16
C LEU A 50 -0.28 12.49 3.16
N ARG A 51 0.32 13.63 3.54
CA ARG A 51 0.50 14.75 2.61
C ARG A 51 1.28 14.31 1.38
N ARG A 52 2.36 13.58 1.57
CA ARG A 52 3.16 13.07 0.47
C ARG A 52 2.34 12.14 -0.44
N ALA A 53 1.56 11.26 0.14
CA ALA A 53 0.68 10.38 -0.63
C ALA A 53 -0.32 11.18 -1.47
N ILE A 54 -0.90 12.22 -0.92
CA ILE A 54 -1.82 13.11 -1.65
C ILE A 54 -1.11 13.80 -2.81
N GLN A 55 0.08 14.33 -2.58
CA GLN A 55 0.87 15.01 -3.60
C GLN A 55 1.36 14.04 -4.70
N ASP A 56 1.79 12.86 -4.33
CA ASP A 56 2.24 11.83 -5.27
C ASP A 56 1.09 11.35 -6.18
N ALA A 57 -0.14 11.44 -5.71
CA ALA A 57 -1.35 11.16 -6.49
C ALA A 57 -1.76 12.34 -7.41
N GLY A 58 -0.99 13.41 -7.45
CA GLY A 58 -1.23 14.58 -8.31
C GLY A 58 -2.16 15.63 -7.71
N ASN A 59 -2.43 15.58 -6.41
CA ASN A 59 -3.32 16.51 -5.74
C ASN A 59 -2.55 17.56 -4.93
N ASN A 60 -3.19 18.68 -4.66
CA ASN A 60 -2.60 19.75 -3.86
C ASN A 60 -2.91 19.55 -2.39
N CYS A 61 -1.89 19.62 -1.58
CA CYS A 61 -2.01 19.71 -0.13
C CYS A 61 -0.79 20.45 0.41
N LYS A 62 -0.95 21.70 0.78
CA LYS A 62 0.15 22.51 1.31
C LYS A 62 0.53 22.07 2.71
N ARG A 63 -0.46 21.81 3.55
CA ARG A 63 -0.27 21.40 4.92
C ARG A 63 -1.42 20.53 5.39
N ILE A 64 -1.12 19.53 6.19
CA ILE A 64 -2.14 18.73 6.88
C ILE A 64 -2.52 19.46 8.17
N GLU A 65 -3.82 19.73 8.32
CA GLU A 65 -4.39 20.30 9.55
C GLU A 65 -4.77 19.20 10.54
N ALA A 66 -5.31 18.09 10.03
CA ALA A 66 -5.68 16.94 10.83
C ALA A 66 -5.59 15.68 9.98
N SER A 67 -5.27 14.56 10.59
CA SER A 67 -5.23 13.28 9.92
C SER A 67 -5.52 12.14 10.88
N GLY A 68 -6.01 11.04 10.37
CA GLY A 68 -6.25 9.87 11.20
C GLY A 68 -6.69 8.65 10.40
N TYR A 69 -6.54 7.50 11.04
CA TYR A 69 -7.11 6.26 10.55
C TYR A 69 -8.62 6.28 10.76
N GLN A 70 -9.37 5.89 9.73
CA GLN A 70 -10.82 5.84 9.85
C GLN A 70 -11.36 4.42 10.00
N GLN A 71 -11.03 3.56 9.05
CA GLN A 71 -11.54 2.19 9.02
C GLN A 71 -10.77 1.34 8.02
N ASP A 72 -11.00 0.04 8.07
CA ASP A 72 -10.62 -0.85 6.98
C ASP A 72 -11.73 -0.88 5.94
N TYR A 73 -11.36 -1.03 4.68
CA TYR A 73 -12.26 -1.13 3.56
C TYR A 73 -11.65 -2.00 2.45
N ARG A 74 -12.28 -3.11 2.13
CA ARG A 74 -11.85 -4.02 1.04
C ARG A 74 -10.36 -4.34 1.06
N ASN A 75 -9.87 -4.83 2.19
CA ASN A 75 -8.45 -5.17 2.41
C ASN A 75 -7.50 -3.98 2.36
N MET A 76 -8.01 -2.77 2.34
CA MET A 76 -7.23 -1.54 2.46
C MET A 76 -7.49 -0.89 3.81
N SER A 77 -6.52 -0.13 4.29
CA SER A 77 -6.76 0.82 5.38
C SER A 77 -7.19 2.15 4.80
N MET A 78 -8.27 2.72 5.34
CA MET A 78 -8.76 4.03 4.95
C MET A 78 -8.33 5.08 5.97
N TRP A 79 -7.64 6.08 5.47
CA TRP A 79 -7.18 7.24 6.22
C TRP A 79 -7.87 8.48 5.72
N THR A 80 -8.03 9.46 6.58
CA THR A 80 -8.54 10.77 6.20
C THR A 80 -7.53 11.84 6.59
N ALA A 81 -7.43 12.87 5.77
CA ALA A 81 -6.54 13.99 6.01
C ALA A 81 -7.19 15.27 5.53
N SER A 82 -7.21 16.27 6.39
CA SER A 82 -7.69 17.62 6.08
C SER A 82 -6.50 18.49 5.73
N CYS A 83 -6.53 19.06 4.53
CA CYS A 83 -5.51 19.99 4.06
C CYS A 83 -5.90 21.45 4.33
N SER A 84 -4.91 22.33 4.35
CA SER A 84 -5.12 23.78 4.60
C SER A 84 -6.03 24.45 3.58
N GLU A 85 -6.21 23.87 2.40
CA GLU A 85 -7.13 24.31 1.36
C GLU A 85 -8.60 23.96 1.68
N LYS A 86 -8.90 23.45 2.86
CA LYS A 86 -10.22 23.03 3.33
C LYS A 86 -10.79 21.84 2.52
N VAL A 87 -9.92 21.03 1.97
CA VAL A 87 -10.29 19.77 1.31
C VAL A 87 -9.92 18.62 2.22
N VAL A 88 -10.83 17.67 2.39
CA VAL A 88 -10.59 16.43 3.09
C VAL A 88 -10.37 15.32 2.06
N TRP A 89 -9.27 14.61 2.21
CA TRP A 89 -8.89 13.50 1.34
C TRP A 89 -9.10 12.17 2.04
N ALA A 90 -9.63 11.22 1.30
CA ALA A 90 -9.65 9.81 1.68
C ALA A 90 -8.45 9.12 1.04
N ILE A 91 -7.65 8.45 1.85
CA ILE A 91 -6.43 7.78 1.41
C ILE A 91 -6.57 6.30 1.74
N PHE A 92 -6.59 5.46 0.71
CA PHE A 92 -6.73 4.02 0.84
C PHE A 92 -5.37 3.38 0.60
N ILE A 93 -4.88 2.63 1.56
CA ILE A 93 -3.56 1.98 1.50
C ILE A 93 -3.77 0.47 1.53
N ALA A 94 -3.35 -0.19 0.46
CA ALA A 94 -3.38 -1.63 0.35
C ALA A 94 -2.20 -2.28 1.11
N PRO A 95 -2.30 -3.56 1.48
CA PRO A 95 -1.22 -4.25 2.18
C PRO A 95 0.12 -4.29 1.42
N ASN A 96 0.07 -4.24 0.09
CA ASN A 96 1.27 -4.19 -0.77
C ASN A 96 1.88 -2.78 -0.91
N GLY A 97 1.26 -1.77 -0.28
CA GLY A 97 1.73 -0.40 -0.33
C GLY A 97 1.08 0.47 -1.42
N ASP A 98 0.21 -0.08 -2.26
CA ASP A 98 -0.53 0.71 -3.24
C ASP A 98 -1.44 1.72 -2.53
N VAL A 99 -1.46 2.94 -3.05
CA VAL A 99 -2.20 4.05 -2.47
C VAL A 99 -3.18 4.62 -3.48
N GLN A 100 -4.42 4.80 -3.06
CA GLN A 100 -5.44 5.51 -3.81
C GLN A 100 -5.90 6.71 -3.00
N VAL A 101 -5.99 7.87 -3.65
CA VAL A 101 -6.41 9.12 -3.02
C VAL A 101 -7.66 9.62 -3.70
N ARG A 102 -8.67 9.93 -2.92
CA ARG A 102 -9.94 10.48 -3.41
C ARG A 102 -10.35 11.68 -2.58
N ASP A 103 -10.91 12.70 -3.22
CA ASP A 103 -11.63 13.73 -2.51
C ASP A 103 -12.83 13.10 -1.79
N CYS A 104 -13.04 13.46 -0.54
CA CYS A 104 -14.15 12.91 0.24
C CYS A 104 -15.52 13.18 -0.39
N LYS A 105 -15.67 14.26 -1.13
CA LYS A 105 -16.89 14.54 -1.90
C LYS A 105 -17.09 13.54 -3.04
N GLU A 106 -16.01 13.17 -3.72
CA GLU A 106 -16.07 12.16 -4.78
C GLU A 106 -16.28 10.74 -4.22
N ALA A 107 -15.74 10.47 -3.05
CA ALA A 107 -15.87 9.16 -2.42
C ALA A 107 -17.33 8.74 -2.26
N GLN A 108 -18.22 9.66 -1.90
CA GLN A 108 -19.65 9.39 -1.80
C GLN A 108 -20.27 9.01 -3.14
N GLN A 109 -19.87 9.66 -4.23
CA GLN A 109 -20.36 9.38 -5.57
C GLN A 109 -19.90 8.02 -6.09
N LEU A 110 -18.77 7.54 -5.60
CA LEU A 110 -18.18 6.25 -5.97
C LEU A 110 -18.61 5.11 -5.04
N ASN A 111 -19.59 5.33 -4.17
CA ASN A 111 -20.04 4.37 -3.15
C ASN A 111 -18.92 3.89 -2.21
N LEU A 112 -17.94 4.73 -1.98
CA LEU A 112 -16.91 4.51 -0.97
C LEU A 112 -17.42 4.94 0.40
N PRO A 113 -16.81 4.47 1.50
CA PRO A 113 -17.20 4.91 2.82
C PRO A 113 -17.12 6.44 2.95
N ALA A 114 -18.12 7.05 3.55
CA ALA A 114 -18.14 8.48 3.79
C ALA A 114 -17.02 8.87 4.76
N CYS A 115 -16.35 9.98 4.47
CA CYS A 115 -15.35 10.54 5.38
C CYS A 115 -16.05 11.11 6.61
N ARG A 116 -15.58 10.71 7.78
CA ARG A 116 -16.10 11.23 9.06
C ARG A 116 -15.39 12.52 9.49
N MET A 117 -14.18 12.75 8.98
CA MET A 117 -13.44 13.98 9.25
C MET A 117 -14.07 15.16 8.53
N GLN A 118 -14.23 16.26 9.24
CA GLN A 118 -14.69 17.53 8.67
C GLN A 118 -13.50 18.41 8.31
N PRO A 119 -13.65 19.30 7.32
CA PRO A 119 -12.63 20.32 7.03
C PRO A 119 -12.34 21.14 8.27
N ALA A 120 -11.06 21.36 8.52
CA ALA A 120 -10.63 22.20 9.63
C ALA A 120 -10.92 23.70 9.36
#